data_aa7bd4604727d5f7e51013578024cb96
#
_entry.id   aa7bd4604727d5f7e51013578024cb96
#
_cell.length_a   1.000
_cell.length_b   1.000
_cell.length_c   1.000
_cell.angle_alpha   90.00
_cell.angle_beta   90.00
_cell.angle_gamma   90.00
#
_symmetry.space_group_name_H-M   'P 1'
#
loop_
_entity.id
_entity.type
_entity.pdbx_description
1 polymer ?
#
loop_
_entity_poly.entity_id
_entity_poly.type
_entity_poly.pdbx_seq_one_letter_code
_entity_poly.pdbx_strand_id
1 'polypeptide(L)'
;YSYDNLAWAQSLGWHTTLWSVAYADWDPANQPSYASAKQTIRSRTHNGAIILLHAVSSTNAAILNDLISGWKAEGYTFKALSALPGLKDPTVSALPNDAAFAVNGTPAAFTAFLIDGANYIKLRDAAAALSGTEKAFSVAYDAADDSVQLTRGGAYEALGTELSGVRNAAVVQAGSGSQRITLDGEGLSLKTYLIDDANYVKLRDLAQAIDCGVGYDNATRAVTLNPAESYAAN
;
A
#
# COMPACT_ATOMS: atom_id res chain seq x y z
N TYR A 1 -26.55 11.69 -6.82
CA TYR A 1 -26.22 10.27 -7.10
C TYR A 1 -27.45 9.39 -7.04
N SER A 2 -27.44 8.27 -7.78
CA SER A 2 -28.50 7.27 -7.78
C SER A 2 -27.98 5.95 -7.21
N TYR A 3 -28.90 5.01 -6.94
CA TYR A 3 -28.51 3.65 -6.55
C TYR A 3 -27.65 2.98 -7.61
N ASP A 4 -27.92 3.21 -8.89
CA ASP A 4 -27.16 2.65 -10.00
C ASP A 4 -25.70 3.16 -10.01
N ASN A 5 -25.50 4.46 -9.74
CA ASN A 5 -24.16 5.04 -9.63
C ASN A 5 -23.36 4.45 -8.46
N LEU A 6 -24.03 4.22 -7.30
CA LEU A 6 -23.41 3.60 -6.15
C LEU A 6 -23.05 2.14 -6.42
N ALA A 7 -23.96 1.39 -7.05
CA ALA A 7 -23.74 0.00 -7.44
C ALA A 7 -22.59 -0.11 -8.47
N TRP A 8 -22.55 0.82 -9.43
CA TRP A 8 -21.47 0.86 -10.41
C TRP A 8 -20.11 1.17 -9.76
N ALA A 9 -20.04 2.17 -8.91
CA ALA A 9 -18.81 2.48 -8.15
C ALA A 9 -18.35 1.27 -7.35
N GLN A 10 -19.27 0.58 -6.66
CA GLN A 10 -18.98 -0.63 -5.90
C GLN A 10 -18.48 -1.76 -6.80
N SER A 11 -19.03 -1.94 -8.00
CA SER A 11 -18.57 -2.97 -8.96
C SER A 11 -17.15 -2.74 -9.45
N LEU A 12 -16.66 -1.49 -9.38
CA LEU A 12 -15.28 -1.11 -9.66
C LEU A 12 -14.35 -1.22 -8.44
N GLY A 13 -14.85 -1.74 -7.31
CA GLY A 13 -14.10 -1.83 -6.07
C GLY A 13 -13.97 -0.50 -5.31
N TRP A 14 -14.76 0.50 -5.65
CA TRP A 14 -14.73 1.81 -4.98
C TRP A 14 -15.69 1.85 -3.79
N HIS A 15 -15.27 2.52 -2.75
CA HIS A 15 -16.11 2.81 -1.59
C HIS A 15 -16.65 4.24 -1.68
N THR A 16 -17.97 4.36 -1.71
CA THR A 16 -18.62 5.66 -1.64
C THR A 16 -18.77 6.07 -0.20
N THR A 17 -18.13 7.17 0.18
CA THR A 17 -18.20 7.72 1.53
C THR A 17 -18.95 9.05 1.50
N LEU A 18 -19.97 9.19 2.35
CA LEU A 18 -20.71 10.42 2.54
C LEU A 18 -20.22 11.13 3.80
N TRP A 19 -20.26 12.46 3.76
CA TRP A 19 -19.88 13.30 4.88
C TRP A 19 -21.06 13.59 5.80
N SER A 20 -20.76 13.84 7.07
CA SER A 20 -21.73 14.30 8.08
C SER A 20 -21.58 15.79 8.40
N VAL A 21 -20.42 16.37 8.09
CA VAL A 21 -20.12 17.79 8.30
C VAL A 21 -19.57 18.40 7.02
N ALA A 22 -20.22 19.44 6.56
CA ALA A 22 -19.77 20.28 5.43
C ALA A 22 -20.36 21.70 5.58
N TYR A 23 -19.80 22.65 4.85
CA TYR A 23 -20.32 24.00 4.75
C TYR A 23 -20.01 24.58 3.36
N ALA A 24 -20.53 25.78 3.07
CA ALA A 24 -20.35 26.39 1.76
C ALA A 24 -18.95 27.02 1.62
N ASP A 25 -18.01 26.21 1.16
CA ASP A 25 -16.58 26.57 1.04
C ASP A 25 -16.00 26.32 -0.38
N TRP A 26 -16.85 25.89 -1.30
CA TRP A 26 -16.44 25.50 -2.67
C TRP A 26 -16.28 26.67 -3.64
N ASP A 27 -16.81 27.86 -3.32
CA ASP A 27 -16.70 29.04 -4.17
C ASP A 27 -15.52 29.92 -3.72
N PRO A 28 -14.40 29.95 -4.47
CA PRO A 28 -13.23 30.77 -4.11
C PRO A 28 -13.52 32.27 -4.04
N ALA A 29 -14.55 32.74 -4.76
CA ALA A 29 -14.93 34.16 -4.80
C ALA A 29 -15.84 34.57 -3.63
N ASN A 30 -16.46 33.61 -2.94
CA ASN A 30 -17.42 33.86 -1.87
C ASN A 30 -17.12 32.99 -0.65
N GLN A 31 -16.00 33.28 0.01
CA GLN A 31 -15.54 32.51 1.17
C GLN A 31 -16.17 33.03 2.47
N PRO A 32 -16.70 32.14 3.33
CA PRO A 32 -17.16 32.50 4.66
C PRO A 32 -16.03 33.09 5.52
N SER A 33 -16.37 33.96 6.48
CA SER A 33 -15.39 34.45 7.45
C SER A 33 -14.81 33.30 8.29
N TYR A 34 -13.56 33.45 8.74
CA TYR A 34 -12.87 32.45 9.57
C TYR A 34 -13.67 32.09 10.84
N ALA A 35 -14.28 33.10 11.48
CA ALA A 35 -15.08 32.91 12.68
C ALA A 35 -16.36 32.08 12.38
N SER A 36 -17.09 32.43 11.32
CA SER A 36 -18.30 31.74 10.91
C SER A 36 -18.02 30.29 10.49
N ALA A 37 -16.93 30.08 9.72
CA ALA A 37 -16.51 28.76 9.29
C ALA A 37 -16.16 27.87 10.49
N LYS A 38 -15.30 28.35 11.40
CA LYS A 38 -14.95 27.61 12.63
C LYS A 38 -16.18 27.30 13.47
N GLN A 39 -17.07 28.24 13.67
CA GLN A 39 -18.30 28.04 14.43
C GLN A 39 -19.18 26.95 13.79
N THR A 40 -19.39 27.03 12.47
CA THR A 40 -20.23 26.06 11.74
C THR A 40 -19.66 24.66 11.81
N ILE A 41 -18.36 24.50 11.59
CA ILE A 41 -17.71 23.20 11.62
C ILE A 41 -17.75 22.63 13.04
N ARG A 42 -17.34 23.40 14.04
CA ARG A 42 -17.28 22.93 15.43
C ARG A 42 -18.64 22.60 16.01
N SER A 43 -19.68 23.37 15.72
CA SER A 43 -21.04 23.10 16.22
C SER A 43 -21.66 21.82 15.64
N ARG A 44 -21.13 21.32 14.52
CA ARG A 44 -21.59 20.09 13.87
C ARG A 44 -20.66 18.90 14.11
N THR A 45 -19.48 19.13 14.72
CA THR A 45 -18.53 18.06 15.01
C THR A 45 -19.09 17.11 16.06
N HIS A 46 -18.93 15.82 15.83
CA HIS A 46 -19.35 14.73 16.72
C HIS A 46 -18.41 13.53 16.59
N ASN A 47 -18.50 12.55 17.49
CA ASN A 47 -17.74 11.31 17.36
C ASN A 47 -18.09 10.58 16.07
N GLY A 48 -17.06 10.18 15.31
CA GLY A 48 -17.23 9.55 13.99
C GLY A 48 -17.60 10.51 12.87
N ALA A 49 -17.45 11.82 13.06
CA ALA A 49 -17.71 12.80 12.00
C ALA A 49 -16.76 12.59 10.80
N ILE A 50 -17.33 12.61 9.60
CA ILE A 50 -16.61 12.72 8.34
C ILE A 50 -16.83 14.13 7.83
N ILE A 51 -15.73 14.89 7.72
CA ILE A 51 -15.76 16.31 7.42
C ILE A 51 -15.27 16.53 5.99
N LEU A 52 -16.11 17.13 5.13
CA LEU A 52 -15.74 17.53 3.78
C LEU A 52 -15.28 19.00 3.81
N LEU A 53 -14.06 19.24 3.36
CA LEU A 53 -13.47 20.56 3.17
C LEU A 53 -12.87 20.66 1.78
N HIS A 54 -13.18 21.73 1.01
CA HIS A 54 -12.65 21.89 -0.33
C HIS A 54 -11.25 22.49 -0.30
N ALA A 55 -10.32 21.92 -1.05
CA ALA A 55 -8.93 22.38 -1.12
C ALA A 55 -8.76 23.77 -1.76
N VAL A 56 -9.75 24.21 -2.52
CA VAL A 56 -9.76 25.57 -3.14
C VAL A 56 -10.12 26.68 -2.15
N SER A 57 -10.53 26.34 -0.93
CA SER A 57 -10.96 27.31 0.08
C SER A 57 -9.77 27.94 0.81
N SER A 58 -9.56 29.24 0.63
CA SER A 58 -8.59 30.01 1.40
C SER A 58 -8.96 30.07 2.89
N THR A 59 -10.25 30.06 3.20
CA THR A 59 -10.75 29.99 4.59
C THR A 59 -10.35 28.69 5.24
N ASN A 60 -10.53 27.55 4.58
CA ASN A 60 -10.09 26.25 5.10
C ASN A 60 -8.58 26.22 5.36
N ALA A 61 -7.78 26.72 4.41
CA ALA A 61 -6.32 26.76 4.57
C ALA A 61 -5.91 27.55 5.83
N ALA A 62 -6.60 28.65 6.10
CA ALA A 62 -6.30 29.51 7.26
C ALA A 62 -6.72 28.93 8.61
N ILE A 63 -7.82 28.14 8.66
CA ILE A 63 -8.39 27.70 9.94
C ILE A 63 -8.09 26.23 10.28
N LEU A 64 -7.60 25.44 9.32
CA LEU A 64 -7.46 23.99 9.46
C LEU A 64 -6.55 23.60 10.64
N ASN A 65 -5.42 24.27 10.79
CA ASN A 65 -4.50 23.99 11.90
C ASN A 65 -5.14 24.23 13.28
N ASP A 66 -5.90 25.33 13.41
CA ASP A 66 -6.63 25.64 14.66
C ASP A 66 -7.71 24.62 14.96
N LEU A 67 -8.44 24.17 13.93
CA LEU A 67 -9.47 23.13 14.07
C LEU A 67 -8.86 21.82 14.53
N ILE A 68 -7.79 21.35 13.87
CA ILE A 68 -7.11 20.08 14.22
C ILE A 68 -6.55 20.16 15.64
N SER A 69 -5.88 21.25 16.00
CA SER A 69 -5.30 21.44 17.32
C SER A 69 -6.38 21.47 18.41
N GLY A 70 -7.49 22.16 18.14
CA GLY A 70 -8.62 22.22 19.04
C GLY A 70 -9.28 20.84 19.25
N TRP A 71 -9.52 20.08 18.19
CA TRP A 71 -10.08 18.74 18.29
C TRP A 71 -9.16 17.77 19.03
N LYS A 72 -7.84 17.83 18.81
CA LYS A 72 -6.87 17.05 19.56
C LYS A 72 -6.90 17.39 21.07
N ALA A 73 -7.00 18.67 21.39
CA ALA A 73 -7.12 19.11 22.80
C ALA A 73 -8.43 18.67 23.47
N GLU A 74 -9.49 18.47 22.69
CA GLU A 74 -10.78 17.94 23.14
C GLU A 74 -10.82 16.38 23.19
N GLY A 75 -9.69 15.72 22.86
CA GLY A 75 -9.58 14.25 22.91
C GLY A 75 -10.00 13.54 21.64
N TYR A 76 -10.31 14.23 20.55
CA TYR A 76 -10.58 13.57 19.27
C TYR A 76 -9.31 12.98 18.67
N THR A 77 -9.45 11.81 18.06
CA THR A 77 -8.40 11.17 17.25
C THR A 77 -8.81 11.18 15.79
N PHE A 78 -7.83 11.39 14.90
CA PHE A 78 -8.04 11.35 13.45
C PHE A 78 -7.67 9.97 12.93
N LYS A 79 -8.48 9.45 12.03
CA LYS A 79 -8.26 8.16 11.37
C LYS A 79 -8.49 8.29 9.88
N ALA A 80 -7.82 7.47 9.10
CA ALA A 80 -8.13 7.33 7.68
C ALA A 80 -9.52 6.72 7.48
N LEU A 81 -10.16 6.96 6.33
CA LEU A 81 -11.47 6.39 6.02
C LEU A 81 -11.46 4.87 6.03
N SER A 82 -10.35 4.22 5.68
CA SER A 82 -10.16 2.77 5.77
C SER A 82 -10.33 2.20 7.18
N ALA A 83 -10.23 3.03 8.22
CA ALA A 83 -10.48 2.62 9.61
C ALA A 83 -11.98 2.58 9.99
N LEU A 84 -12.89 2.96 9.09
CA LEU A 84 -14.33 2.90 9.35
C LEU A 84 -14.81 1.43 9.39
N PRO A 85 -15.62 1.05 10.38
CA PRO A 85 -16.23 -0.28 10.41
C PRO A 85 -17.04 -0.52 9.14
N GLY A 86 -16.77 -1.64 8.45
CA GLY A 86 -17.44 -2.01 7.20
C GLY A 86 -16.82 -1.48 5.91
N LEU A 87 -15.88 -0.53 5.96
CA LEU A 87 -14.99 -0.22 4.86
C LEU A 87 -13.81 -1.19 4.93
N LYS A 88 -14.00 -2.40 4.45
CA LYS A 88 -12.88 -3.27 4.13
C LYS A 88 -12.39 -2.88 2.75
N ASP A 89 -11.10 -2.64 2.62
CA ASP A 89 -10.49 -2.55 1.29
C ASP A 89 -10.89 -3.79 0.48
N PRO A 90 -11.22 -3.62 -0.81
CA PRO A 90 -11.55 -4.76 -1.64
C PRO A 90 -10.40 -5.76 -1.58
N THR A 91 -10.72 -6.98 -1.20
CA THR A 91 -9.75 -8.07 -1.23
C THR A 91 -9.84 -8.78 -2.56
N VAL A 92 -8.71 -9.28 -3.03
CA VAL A 92 -8.63 -10.16 -4.20
C VAL A 92 -8.24 -11.56 -3.76
N SER A 93 -8.66 -12.55 -4.51
CA SER A 93 -8.24 -13.93 -4.27
C SER A 93 -6.78 -14.12 -4.65
N ALA A 94 -5.97 -14.51 -3.68
CA ALA A 94 -4.58 -14.89 -3.88
C ALA A 94 -4.46 -16.41 -3.85
N LEU A 95 -4.12 -16.99 -4.99
CA LEU A 95 -3.93 -18.42 -5.15
C LEU A 95 -2.49 -18.74 -4.73
N PRO A 96 -2.27 -19.70 -3.82
CA PRO A 96 -0.93 -20.16 -3.50
C PRO A 96 -0.19 -20.58 -4.76
N ASN A 97 1.05 -20.12 -4.92
CA ASN A 97 1.87 -20.47 -6.07
C ASN A 97 3.02 -21.36 -5.60
N ASP A 98 3.01 -22.61 -6.03
CA ASP A 98 4.02 -23.63 -5.77
C ASP A 98 5.10 -23.69 -6.86
N ALA A 99 5.16 -22.70 -7.74
CA ALA A 99 6.20 -22.62 -8.75
C ALA A 99 7.60 -22.70 -8.09
N ALA A 100 8.51 -23.42 -8.71
CA ALA A 100 9.88 -23.42 -8.28
C ALA A 100 10.49 -22.04 -8.52
N PHE A 101 11.27 -21.55 -7.56
CA PHE A 101 12.05 -20.32 -7.68
C PHE A 101 13.54 -20.64 -7.50
N ALA A 102 14.39 -19.89 -8.18
CA ALA A 102 15.83 -19.99 -8.02
C ALA A 102 16.49 -18.60 -8.09
N VAL A 103 17.57 -18.42 -7.34
CA VAL A 103 18.44 -17.23 -7.41
C VAL A 103 19.82 -17.71 -7.78
N ASN A 104 20.40 -17.18 -8.88
CA ASN A 104 21.66 -17.67 -9.44
C ASN A 104 21.69 -19.23 -9.61
N GLY A 105 20.58 -19.81 -10.04
CA GLY A 105 20.46 -21.26 -10.20
C GLY A 105 20.29 -22.04 -8.89
N THR A 106 20.38 -21.41 -7.72
CA THR A 106 20.15 -22.03 -6.43
C THR A 106 18.65 -21.98 -6.06
N PRO A 107 17.99 -23.10 -5.76
CA PRO A 107 16.60 -23.11 -5.35
C PRO A 107 16.34 -22.24 -4.11
N ALA A 108 15.25 -21.48 -4.13
CA ALA A 108 14.84 -20.60 -3.04
C ALA A 108 13.33 -20.76 -2.78
N ALA A 109 12.95 -20.99 -1.53
CA ALA A 109 11.58 -21.28 -1.12
C ALA A 109 10.77 -20.00 -0.87
N PHE A 110 10.49 -19.23 -1.92
CA PHE A 110 9.68 -18.03 -1.81
C PHE A 110 8.25 -18.35 -1.36
N THR A 111 7.71 -17.48 -0.50
CA THR A 111 6.27 -17.45 -0.29
C THR A 111 5.64 -16.62 -1.41
N ALA A 112 4.90 -17.27 -2.29
CA ALA A 112 4.38 -16.66 -3.50
C ALA A 112 2.89 -16.95 -3.70
N PHE A 113 2.20 -15.97 -4.31
CA PHE A 113 0.80 -16.10 -4.72
C PHE A 113 0.61 -15.65 -6.16
N LEU A 114 -0.34 -16.27 -6.84
CA LEU A 114 -0.85 -15.84 -8.13
C LEU A 114 -2.06 -14.94 -7.87
N ILE A 115 -1.98 -13.68 -8.28
CA ILE A 115 -3.05 -12.68 -8.17
C ILE A 115 -3.22 -12.05 -9.53
N ASP A 116 -4.43 -12.10 -10.08
CA ASP A 116 -4.76 -11.58 -11.44
C ASP A 116 -3.78 -12.08 -12.51
N GLY A 117 -3.35 -13.34 -12.43
CA GLY A 117 -2.44 -13.95 -13.38
C GLY A 117 -0.96 -13.57 -13.24
N ALA A 118 -0.59 -12.78 -12.23
CA ALA A 118 0.79 -12.37 -11.97
C ALA A 118 1.34 -12.98 -10.67
N ASN A 119 2.65 -13.25 -10.66
CA ASN A 119 3.36 -13.73 -9.48
C ASN A 119 3.66 -12.59 -8.53
N TYR A 120 3.12 -12.70 -7.31
CA TYR A 120 3.43 -11.83 -6.18
C TYR A 120 4.25 -12.63 -5.16
N ILE A 121 5.37 -12.07 -4.74
CA ILE A 121 6.28 -12.67 -3.77
C ILE A 121 6.35 -11.82 -2.50
N LYS A 122 6.56 -12.47 -1.37
CA LYS A 122 6.79 -11.76 -0.12
C LYS A 122 8.03 -10.89 -0.24
N LEU A 123 7.91 -9.59 0.03
CA LEU A 123 9.00 -8.63 -0.17
C LEU A 123 10.27 -9.00 0.63
N ARG A 124 10.09 -9.46 1.87
CA ARG A 124 11.22 -9.87 2.71
C ARG A 124 11.89 -11.17 2.24
N ASP A 125 11.15 -12.07 1.58
CA ASP A 125 11.75 -13.25 0.96
C ASP A 125 12.70 -12.84 -0.17
N ALA A 126 12.32 -11.83 -0.98
CA ALA A 126 13.19 -11.31 -2.03
C ALA A 126 14.47 -10.68 -1.44
N ALA A 127 14.34 -9.88 -0.38
CA ALA A 127 15.49 -9.28 0.28
C ALA A 127 16.44 -10.33 0.88
N ALA A 128 15.89 -11.36 1.52
CA ALA A 128 16.68 -12.47 2.08
C ALA A 128 17.38 -13.28 0.98
N ALA A 129 16.67 -13.61 -0.09
CA ALA A 129 17.20 -14.43 -1.20
C ALA A 129 18.29 -13.70 -2.00
N LEU A 130 18.21 -12.37 -2.10
CA LEU A 130 19.20 -11.54 -2.79
C LEU A 130 20.31 -11.03 -1.85
N SER A 131 20.26 -11.35 -0.55
CA SER A 131 21.30 -10.94 0.40
C SER A 131 22.66 -11.48 -0.02
N GLY A 132 23.70 -10.60 0.03
CA GLY A 132 25.03 -10.94 -0.40
C GLY A 132 25.26 -10.98 -1.91
N THR A 133 24.25 -10.64 -2.73
CA THR A 133 24.39 -10.47 -4.18
C THR A 133 24.59 -9.01 -4.56
N GLU A 134 24.87 -8.76 -5.85
CA GLU A 134 24.99 -7.40 -6.42
C GLU A 134 23.67 -6.60 -6.36
N LYS A 135 22.54 -7.29 -6.27
CA LYS A 135 21.20 -6.68 -6.18
C LYS A 135 20.60 -6.78 -4.78
N ALA A 136 21.45 -6.97 -3.76
CA ALA A 136 21.02 -6.94 -2.37
C ALA A 136 20.36 -5.61 -2.01
N PHE A 137 19.35 -5.66 -1.15
CA PHE A 137 18.71 -4.49 -0.56
C PHE A 137 18.24 -4.77 0.86
N SER A 138 18.25 -3.74 1.70
CA SER A 138 17.65 -3.80 3.03
C SER A 138 16.15 -3.47 2.97
N VAL A 139 15.41 -3.88 4.01
CA VAL A 139 14.00 -3.55 4.20
C VAL A 139 13.82 -3.03 5.61
N ALA A 140 13.45 -1.77 5.74
CA ALA A 140 13.07 -1.13 6.99
C ALA A 140 11.60 -0.68 6.95
N TYR A 141 10.99 -0.56 8.12
CA TYR A 141 9.65 0.02 8.27
C TYR A 141 9.75 1.27 9.10
N ASP A 142 9.18 2.36 8.60
CA ASP A 142 9.05 3.61 9.33
C ASP A 142 7.60 3.79 9.77
N ALA A 143 7.39 3.71 11.08
CA ALA A 143 6.08 3.85 11.69
C ALA A 143 5.57 5.30 11.74
N ALA A 144 6.44 6.29 11.52
CA ALA A 144 6.04 7.69 11.58
C ALA A 144 5.22 8.11 10.35
N ASP A 145 5.54 7.55 9.18
CA ASP A 145 4.85 7.83 7.92
C ASP A 145 4.23 6.58 7.26
N ASP A 146 4.18 5.45 7.96
CA ASP A 146 3.67 4.16 7.49
C ASP A 146 4.31 3.75 6.15
N SER A 147 5.64 3.82 6.08
CA SER A 147 6.39 3.51 4.86
C SER A 147 7.32 2.31 5.00
N VAL A 148 7.52 1.62 3.89
CA VAL A 148 8.53 0.56 3.74
C VAL A 148 9.69 1.13 2.94
N GLN A 149 10.86 1.16 3.54
CA GLN A 149 12.08 1.75 2.98
C GLN A 149 13.01 0.63 2.50
N LEU A 150 13.33 0.66 1.22
CA LEU A 150 14.31 -0.22 0.60
C LEU A 150 15.59 0.58 0.34
N THR A 151 16.75 -0.03 0.60
CA THR A 151 18.05 0.59 0.31
C THR A 151 18.93 -0.39 -0.45
N ARG A 152 19.35 -0.05 -1.68
CA ARG A 152 20.24 -0.88 -2.50
C ARG A 152 21.59 -1.07 -1.81
N GLY A 153 22.13 -2.29 -1.90
CA GLY A 153 23.40 -2.65 -1.26
C GLY A 153 23.33 -2.70 0.28
N GLY A 154 22.17 -2.36 0.87
CA GLY A 154 21.97 -2.45 2.32
C GLY A 154 21.95 -3.89 2.82
N ALA A 155 22.51 -4.12 3.99
CA ALA A 155 22.44 -5.43 4.64
C ALA A 155 21.00 -5.74 5.05
N TYR A 156 20.50 -6.92 4.67
CA TYR A 156 19.19 -7.38 5.11
C TYR A 156 19.28 -8.06 6.48
N GLU A 157 18.50 -7.60 7.43
CA GLU A 157 18.35 -8.24 8.74
C GLU A 157 17.21 -9.25 8.69
N ALA A 158 17.55 -10.54 8.78
CA ALA A 158 16.59 -11.63 8.74
C ALA A 158 15.73 -11.69 10.00
N LEU A 159 14.43 -11.87 9.85
CA LEU A 159 13.49 -12.09 10.95
C LEU A 159 13.30 -13.58 11.26
N GLY A 160 13.88 -14.48 10.46
CA GLY A 160 13.75 -15.93 10.61
C GLY A 160 12.44 -16.51 10.09
N THR A 161 11.64 -15.72 9.36
CA THR A 161 10.37 -16.13 8.76
C THR A 161 10.39 -16.11 7.23
N GLU A 162 11.53 -15.77 6.65
CA GLU A 162 11.75 -15.68 5.22
C GLU A 162 11.95 -17.05 4.60
N LEU A 163 11.71 -17.12 3.29
CA LEU A 163 11.95 -18.30 2.44
C LEU A 163 11.34 -19.59 2.99
N SER A 164 10.18 -19.47 3.65
CA SER A 164 9.48 -20.60 4.26
C SER A 164 8.55 -21.33 3.28
N GLY A 165 8.40 -20.79 2.08
CA GLY A 165 7.47 -21.33 1.07
C GLY A 165 6.00 -21.13 1.45
N VAL A 166 5.10 -21.61 0.57
CA VAL A 166 3.66 -21.61 0.84
C VAL A 166 3.31 -22.80 1.70
N ARG A 167 2.86 -22.56 2.93
CA ARG A 167 2.53 -23.64 3.89
C ARG A 167 1.12 -24.18 3.76
N ASN A 168 0.20 -23.43 3.12
CA ASN A 168 -1.20 -23.81 2.96
C ASN A 168 -1.62 -23.70 1.49
N ALA A 169 -2.22 -24.76 0.96
CA ALA A 169 -2.77 -24.77 -0.39
C ALA A 169 -4.13 -24.03 -0.51
N ALA A 170 -4.56 -23.32 0.53
CA ALA A 170 -5.84 -22.62 0.52
C ALA A 170 -5.72 -21.24 -0.15
N VAL A 171 -6.75 -20.85 -0.90
CA VAL A 171 -6.90 -19.50 -1.41
C VAL A 171 -7.04 -18.55 -0.23
N VAL A 172 -6.24 -17.49 -0.20
CA VAL A 172 -6.33 -16.44 0.82
C VAL A 172 -6.85 -15.14 0.22
N GLN A 173 -7.38 -14.26 1.06
CA GLN A 173 -7.82 -12.93 0.64
C GLN A 173 -6.69 -11.93 0.87
N ALA A 174 -6.24 -11.32 -0.22
CA ALA A 174 -5.23 -10.29 -0.21
C ALA A 174 -5.87 -8.90 -0.18
N GLY A 175 -5.58 -8.09 0.82
CA GLY A 175 -5.95 -6.67 0.86
C GLY A 175 -4.99 -5.83 0.02
N SER A 176 -5.46 -4.69 -0.52
CA SER A 176 -4.55 -3.73 -1.16
C SER A 176 -3.55 -3.21 -0.14
N GLY A 177 -2.26 -3.23 -0.50
CA GLY A 177 -1.23 -2.60 0.31
C GLY A 177 -1.37 -1.08 0.25
N SER A 178 -1.48 -0.46 1.42
CA SER A 178 -1.61 1.01 1.55
C SER A 178 -0.28 1.69 1.85
N GLN A 179 0.74 0.91 2.21
CA GLN A 179 2.03 1.43 2.62
C GLN A 179 2.80 2.01 1.44
N ARG A 180 3.34 3.18 1.64
CA ARG A 180 4.27 3.78 0.68
C ARG A 180 5.57 2.98 0.67
N ILE A 181 6.04 2.58 -0.51
CA ILE A 181 7.35 1.94 -0.65
C ILE A 181 8.32 2.96 -1.26
N THR A 182 9.50 3.04 -0.69
CA THR A 182 10.61 3.86 -1.23
C THR A 182 11.80 2.98 -1.55
N LEU A 183 12.60 3.40 -2.53
CA LEU A 183 13.91 2.81 -2.84
C LEU A 183 14.93 3.95 -2.88
N ASP A 184 15.93 3.88 -1.99
CA ASP A 184 16.95 4.91 -1.81
C ASP A 184 16.35 6.31 -1.54
N GLY A 185 15.23 6.34 -0.83
CA GLY A 185 14.49 7.57 -0.48
C GLY A 185 13.48 8.04 -1.53
N GLU A 186 13.53 7.51 -2.76
CA GLU A 186 12.60 7.86 -3.83
C GLU A 186 11.36 6.95 -3.80
N GLY A 187 10.18 7.52 -4.04
CA GLY A 187 8.92 6.77 -4.03
C GLY A 187 8.84 5.77 -5.17
N LEU A 188 8.54 4.51 -4.86
CA LEU A 188 8.28 3.46 -5.83
C LEU A 188 6.77 3.30 -6.06
N SER A 189 6.35 3.31 -7.33
CA SER A 189 4.99 2.96 -7.72
C SER A 189 4.89 1.45 -7.94
N LEU A 190 4.83 0.68 -6.86
CA LEU A 190 4.60 -0.76 -6.90
C LEU A 190 3.18 -1.08 -6.46
N LYS A 191 2.48 -1.92 -7.24
CA LYS A 191 1.23 -2.52 -6.75
C LYS A 191 1.58 -3.58 -5.70
N THR A 192 1.09 -3.38 -4.49
CA THR A 192 1.32 -4.28 -3.36
C THR A 192 0.04 -4.89 -2.85
N TYR A 193 0.16 -6.03 -2.22
CA TYR A 193 -0.91 -6.66 -1.47
C TYR A 193 -0.44 -7.01 -0.06
N LEU A 194 -1.34 -6.89 0.90
CA LEU A 194 -1.11 -7.31 2.29
C LEU A 194 -1.77 -8.68 2.51
N ILE A 195 -0.98 -9.66 2.90
CA ILE A 195 -1.44 -11.01 3.26
C ILE A 195 -0.73 -11.38 4.56
N ASP A 196 -1.50 -11.69 5.61
CA ASP A 196 -0.98 -12.05 6.94
C ASP A 196 0.09 -11.06 7.44
N ASP A 197 -0.24 -9.76 7.39
CA ASP A 197 0.63 -8.63 7.79
C ASP A 197 1.97 -8.54 7.04
N ALA A 198 2.11 -9.23 5.91
CA ALA A 198 3.28 -9.15 5.06
C ALA A 198 2.97 -8.49 3.70
N ASN A 199 3.90 -7.65 3.24
CA ASN A 199 3.82 -7.04 1.92
C ASN A 199 4.25 -8.02 0.83
N TYR A 200 3.37 -8.19 -0.15
CA TYR A 200 3.62 -8.92 -1.38
C TYR A 200 3.71 -7.95 -2.55
N VAL A 201 4.74 -8.10 -3.35
CA VAL A 201 5.02 -7.26 -4.52
C VAL A 201 5.04 -8.12 -5.78
N LYS A 202 4.62 -7.55 -6.90
CA LYS A 202 4.74 -8.25 -8.17
C LYS A 202 6.21 -8.47 -8.50
N LEU A 203 6.58 -9.72 -8.76
CA LEU A 203 7.97 -10.13 -8.96
C LEU A 203 8.70 -9.27 -10.00
N ARG A 204 8.07 -9.09 -11.18
CA ARG A 204 8.70 -8.34 -12.28
C ARG A 204 8.85 -6.86 -11.99
N ASP A 205 7.89 -6.26 -11.29
CA ASP A 205 7.93 -4.83 -10.96
C ASP A 205 9.05 -4.56 -9.92
N LEU A 206 9.21 -5.44 -8.93
CA LEU A 206 10.34 -5.37 -8.00
C LEU A 206 11.67 -5.57 -8.73
N ALA A 207 11.77 -6.61 -9.56
CA ALA A 207 12.99 -6.91 -10.29
C ALA A 207 13.42 -5.75 -11.21
N GLN A 208 12.45 -5.10 -11.87
CA GLN A 208 12.70 -3.89 -12.64
C GLN A 208 13.21 -2.74 -11.76
N ALA A 209 12.61 -2.54 -10.60
CA ALA A 209 12.99 -1.46 -9.68
C ALA A 209 14.44 -1.61 -9.17
N ILE A 210 14.86 -2.83 -8.88
CA ILE A 210 16.23 -3.12 -8.39
C ILE A 210 17.20 -3.50 -9.52
N ASP A 211 16.76 -3.45 -10.78
CA ASP A 211 17.54 -3.82 -11.98
C ASP A 211 18.10 -5.26 -11.91
N CYS A 212 17.26 -6.23 -11.55
CA CYS A 212 17.62 -7.64 -11.45
C CYS A 212 17.04 -8.44 -12.62
N GLY A 213 17.84 -9.26 -13.26
CA GLY A 213 17.38 -10.15 -14.32
C GLY A 213 16.31 -11.13 -13.82
N VAL A 214 15.25 -11.33 -14.63
CA VAL A 214 14.20 -12.32 -14.36
C VAL A 214 14.04 -13.22 -15.57
N GLY A 215 14.11 -14.52 -15.35
CA GLY A 215 13.94 -15.53 -16.37
C GLY A 215 13.00 -16.64 -15.97
N TYR A 216 12.84 -17.57 -16.90
CA TYR A 216 12.15 -18.83 -16.65
C TYR A 216 12.98 -19.97 -17.25
N ASP A 217 13.38 -20.91 -16.40
CA ASP A 217 14.09 -22.10 -16.82
C ASP A 217 13.08 -23.18 -17.22
N ASN A 218 13.00 -23.48 -18.51
CA ASN A 218 12.09 -24.49 -19.05
C ASN A 218 12.43 -25.91 -18.62
N ALA A 219 13.70 -26.21 -18.29
CA ALA A 219 14.13 -27.54 -17.89
C ALA A 219 13.70 -27.85 -16.46
N THR A 220 13.88 -26.91 -15.55
CA THR A 220 13.48 -27.03 -14.15
C THR A 220 12.08 -26.49 -13.86
N ARG A 221 11.47 -25.77 -14.82
CA ARG A 221 10.21 -25.05 -14.67
C ARG A 221 10.24 -24.03 -13.54
N ALA A 222 11.42 -23.43 -13.31
CA ALA A 222 11.65 -22.47 -12.24
C ALA A 222 11.61 -21.03 -12.77
N VAL A 223 11.03 -20.14 -11.97
CA VAL A 223 11.20 -18.70 -12.12
C VAL A 223 12.57 -18.34 -11.55
N THR A 224 13.43 -17.68 -12.35
CA THR A 224 14.79 -17.37 -11.96
C THR A 224 14.98 -15.88 -11.71
N LEU A 225 15.70 -15.56 -10.65
CA LEU A 225 16.25 -14.22 -10.38
C LEU A 225 17.76 -14.29 -10.62
N ASN A 226 18.26 -13.46 -11.51
CA ASN A 226 19.67 -13.40 -11.91
C ASN A 226 20.27 -12.05 -11.51
N PRO A 227 20.77 -11.90 -10.28
CA PRO A 227 21.28 -10.61 -9.80
C PRO A 227 22.50 -10.09 -10.54
N ALA A 228 23.25 -10.96 -11.24
CA ALA A 228 24.36 -10.53 -12.09
C ALA A 228 23.89 -9.92 -13.44
N GLU A 229 22.61 -9.98 -13.76
CA GLU A 229 22.04 -9.48 -15.00
C GLU A 229 21.13 -8.29 -14.73
N SER A 230 21.09 -7.34 -15.67
CA SER A 230 20.10 -6.26 -15.66
C SER A 230 18.73 -6.76 -16.06
N TYR A 231 17.70 -6.10 -15.56
CA TYR A 231 16.33 -6.40 -15.93
C TYR A 231 16.10 -6.17 -17.43
N ALA A 232 15.58 -7.17 -18.12
CA ALA A 232 15.12 -7.06 -19.49
C ALA A 232 13.60 -7.30 -19.54
N ALA A 233 12.85 -6.35 -20.09
CA ALA A 233 11.44 -6.53 -20.38
C ALA A 233 11.29 -7.53 -21.53
N ASN A 234 10.63 -8.66 -21.29
CA ASN A 234 10.26 -9.65 -22.31
C ASN A 234 8.86 -9.36 -22.85
#